data_13b3f55a0f8471a527cd4de3bb362d1c
#
_entry.id   13b3f55a0f8471a527cd4de3bb362d1c
#
_cell.length_a   1.000
_cell.length_b   1.000
_cell.length_c   1.000
_cell.angle_alpha   90.00
_cell.angle_beta   90.00
_cell.angle_gamma   90.00
#
_symmetry.space_group_name_H-M   'P 1'
#
loop_
_entity.id
_entity.type
_entity.pdbx_description
1 polymer ?
#
loop_
_entity_poly.entity_id
_entity_poly.type
_entity_poly.pdbx_seq_one_letter_code
_entity_poly.pdbx_strand_id
1 'polypeptide(L)'
;MALSKIDVANMLTGATPVANGGTALTSGFVNGKDPRPDAKPIIYNGDMGVAQRGTSFTGVSSGSNWPVDRFEFYPTNLGAYTIIQEALTSGEAYNNGFRTALRIDTTTADASPASTDYAILRAKLEGKDLGLFKKGTSNAEKFTLAFWVKSNKTTTGQVNLFDIDND
;
A
#
# COMPACT_ATOMS: atom_id res chain seq x y z
N MET A 1 -7.48 -39.96 -43.89
CA MET A 1 -6.12 -39.55 -43.45
C MET A 1 -6.24 -39.17 -42.00
N ALA A 2 -5.67 -39.94 -41.09
CA ALA A 2 -5.69 -39.61 -39.66
C ALA A 2 -4.73 -38.46 -39.42
N LEU A 3 -5.21 -37.37 -38.85
CA LEU A 3 -4.38 -36.28 -38.39
C LEU A 3 -3.52 -36.77 -37.24
N SER A 4 -2.17 -36.83 -37.45
CA SER A 4 -1.23 -37.14 -36.40
C SER A 4 -1.34 -36.12 -35.31
N LYS A 5 -1.44 -36.54 -34.05
CA LYS A 5 -1.34 -35.60 -32.92
C LYS A 5 0.05 -34.95 -32.95
N ILE A 6 0.09 -33.63 -33.00
CA ILE A 6 1.31 -32.87 -32.86
C ILE A 6 1.69 -32.91 -31.38
N ASP A 7 2.83 -33.48 -31.04
CA ASP A 7 3.38 -33.44 -29.70
C ASP A 7 4.07 -32.07 -29.50
N VAL A 8 3.36 -31.17 -28.86
CA VAL A 8 3.82 -29.79 -28.63
C VAL A 8 5.08 -29.74 -27.76
N ALA A 9 5.24 -30.73 -26.88
CA ALA A 9 6.42 -30.77 -25.98
C ALA A 9 7.73 -30.98 -26.73
N ASN A 10 7.69 -31.69 -27.88
CA ASN A 10 8.87 -32.00 -28.67
C ASN A 10 9.08 -31.17 -29.93
N MET A 11 8.09 -30.35 -30.29
CA MET A 11 8.09 -29.59 -31.55
C MET A 11 8.23 -28.09 -31.42
N LEU A 12 8.05 -27.56 -30.21
CA LEU A 12 8.16 -26.11 -29.97
C LEU A 12 9.33 -25.80 -29.06
N THR A 13 10.29 -25.09 -29.60
CA THR A 13 11.38 -24.48 -28.83
C THR A 13 11.07 -22.99 -28.66
N GLY A 14 11.01 -22.52 -27.42
CA GLY A 14 10.70 -21.14 -27.09
C GLY A 14 9.21 -20.85 -26.84
N ALA A 15 8.84 -19.61 -26.80
CA ALA A 15 7.47 -19.17 -26.55
C ALA A 15 6.60 -19.36 -27.80
N THR A 16 5.43 -19.97 -27.65
CA THR A 16 4.41 -20.01 -28.72
C THR A 16 3.92 -18.60 -29.01
N PRO A 17 3.94 -18.15 -30.28
CA PRO A 17 3.41 -16.82 -30.63
C PRO A 17 1.94 -16.65 -30.24
N VAL A 18 1.53 -15.43 -29.87
CA VAL A 18 0.15 -15.11 -29.48
C VAL A 18 -0.85 -15.46 -30.58
N ALA A 19 -0.48 -15.29 -31.85
CA ALA A 19 -1.31 -15.66 -33.00
C ALA A 19 -1.67 -17.15 -33.06
N ASN A 20 -0.88 -18.01 -32.40
CA ASN A 20 -1.09 -19.45 -32.30
C ASN A 20 -1.61 -19.91 -30.93
N GLY A 21 -2.17 -18.97 -30.15
CA GLY A 21 -2.73 -19.29 -28.83
C GLY A 21 -1.70 -19.32 -27.70
N GLY A 22 -0.46 -18.93 -27.95
CA GLY A 22 0.55 -18.80 -26.93
C GLY A 22 0.46 -17.49 -26.15
N THR A 23 1.07 -17.45 -24.97
CA THR A 23 1.20 -16.20 -24.18
C THR A 23 2.37 -15.33 -24.60
N ALA A 24 3.18 -15.79 -25.57
CA ALA A 24 4.46 -15.21 -25.98
C ALA A 24 5.49 -15.06 -24.84
N LEU A 25 5.35 -15.84 -23.78
CA LEU A 25 6.17 -15.75 -22.58
C LEU A 25 7.07 -16.96 -22.43
N THR A 26 8.34 -16.73 -22.17
CA THR A 26 9.34 -17.79 -21.89
C THR A 26 9.43 -18.15 -20.42
N SER A 27 8.71 -17.43 -19.53
CA SER A 27 8.90 -17.53 -18.07
C SER A 27 7.61 -17.44 -17.25
N GLY A 28 6.48 -17.92 -17.77
CA GLY A 28 5.23 -18.00 -16.99
C GLY A 28 4.56 -16.65 -16.65
N PHE A 29 5.00 -15.54 -17.26
CA PHE A 29 4.35 -14.24 -17.10
C PHE A 29 3.22 -14.05 -18.10
N VAL A 30 2.16 -13.38 -17.70
CA VAL A 30 1.08 -12.90 -18.58
C VAL A 30 1.20 -11.39 -18.72
N ASN A 31 1.35 -10.90 -19.98
CA ASN A 31 1.53 -9.48 -20.27
C ASN A 31 2.71 -8.83 -19.51
N GLY A 32 3.81 -9.56 -19.36
CA GLY A 32 5.00 -9.08 -18.65
C GLY A 32 4.82 -8.96 -17.14
N LYS A 33 3.70 -9.43 -16.59
CA LYS A 33 3.45 -9.46 -15.15
C LYS A 33 3.49 -10.89 -14.63
N ASP A 34 4.11 -11.06 -13.47
CA ASP A 34 4.07 -12.33 -12.75
C ASP A 34 2.61 -12.70 -12.44
N PRO A 35 2.06 -13.78 -13.00
CA PRO A 35 0.73 -14.24 -12.64
C PRO A 35 0.80 -14.93 -11.28
N ARG A 36 0.91 -14.15 -10.21
CA ARG A 36 0.76 -14.65 -8.86
C ARG A 36 -0.72 -14.65 -8.48
N PRO A 37 -1.45 -15.72 -8.69
CA PRO A 37 -2.87 -15.77 -8.32
C PRO A 37 -3.10 -15.58 -6.82
N ASP A 38 -2.03 -15.79 -6.04
CA ASP A 38 -2.04 -15.66 -4.58
C ASP A 38 -1.49 -14.32 -4.08
N ALA A 39 -1.10 -13.40 -4.98
CA ALA A 39 -0.62 -12.08 -4.59
C ALA A 39 -1.75 -11.30 -3.92
N LYS A 40 -1.76 -11.29 -2.60
CA LYS A 40 -2.64 -10.44 -1.81
C LYS A 40 -1.99 -9.07 -1.63
N PRO A 41 -2.78 -7.99 -1.63
CA PRO A 41 -2.24 -6.69 -1.26
C PRO A 41 -1.73 -6.76 0.17
N ILE A 42 -0.49 -6.32 0.40
CA ILE A 42 0.11 -6.27 1.73
C ILE A 42 -0.48 -5.12 2.52
N ILE A 43 -0.69 -3.99 1.86
CA ILE A 43 -1.38 -2.83 2.43
C ILE A 43 -2.82 -2.84 1.93
N TYR A 44 -3.74 -3.13 2.85
CA TYR A 44 -5.17 -3.08 2.58
C TYR A 44 -5.67 -1.64 2.66
N ASN A 45 -6.62 -1.29 1.80
CA ASN A 45 -7.21 0.06 1.74
C ASN A 45 -6.16 1.17 1.50
N GLY A 46 -5.11 0.85 0.73
CA GLY A 46 -4.04 1.80 0.41
C GLY A 46 -4.48 3.00 -0.41
N ASP A 47 -5.64 2.92 -1.06
CA ASP A 47 -6.31 4.00 -1.77
C ASP A 47 -7.20 4.87 -0.87
N MET A 48 -7.26 4.56 0.44
CA MET A 48 -8.08 5.25 1.45
C MET A 48 -9.59 5.25 1.12
N GLY A 49 -10.05 4.25 0.33
CA GLY A 49 -11.41 4.20 -0.21
C GLY A 49 -12.48 3.77 0.80
N VAL A 50 -12.10 3.03 1.84
CA VAL A 50 -13.04 2.48 2.84
C VAL A 50 -12.91 3.21 4.16
N ALA A 51 -14.02 3.80 4.63
CA ALA A 51 -14.12 4.56 5.88
C ALA A 51 -15.43 4.22 6.60
N GLN A 52 -15.52 3.04 7.21
CA GLN A 52 -16.76 2.52 7.81
C GLN A 52 -17.19 3.28 9.07
N ARG A 53 -16.25 3.93 9.77
CA ARG A 53 -16.51 4.66 11.03
C ARG A 53 -16.89 6.12 10.82
N GLY A 54 -16.85 6.60 9.57
CA GLY A 54 -17.11 7.98 9.21
C GLY A 54 -16.00 8.56 8.33
N THR A 55 -16.33 9.63 7.62
CA THR A 55 -15.41 10.27 6.67
C THR A 55 -14.76 11.54 7.23
N SER A 56 -15.14 11.97 8.43
CA SER A 56 -14.60 13.17 9.07
C SER A 56 -14.56 13.03 10.59
N PHE A 57 -13.41 13.35 11.18
CA PHE A 57 -13.16 13.34 12.61
C PHE A 57 -12.52 14.68 12.98
N THR A 58 -13.11 15.38 13.95
CA THR A 58 -12.67 16.71 14.39
C THR A 58 -12.19 16.68 15.83
N GLY A 59 -11.28 17.59 16.19
CA GLY A 59 -10.77 17.71 17.55
C GLY A 59 -9.94 16.52 18.03
N VAL A 60 -9.36 15.79 17.12
CA VAL A 60 -8.50 14.62 17.44
C VAL A 60 -7.20 15.13 18.05
N SER A 61 -6.96 14.86 19.33
CA SER A 61 -5.77 15.37 20.05
C SER A 61 -4.97 14.27 20.74
N SER A 62 -5.53 13.06 20.85
CA SER A 62 -4.86 11.93 21.51
C SER A 62 -5.48 10.60 21.13
N GLY A 63 -4.74 9.52 21.45
CA GLY A 63 -5.23 8.15 21.36
C GLY A 63 -5.36 7.61 19.93
N SER A 64 -5.88 6.40 19.87
CA SER A 64 -6.08 5.66 18.61
C SER A 64 -7.31 6.15 17.87
N ASN A 65 -7.11 6.68 16.68
CA ASN A 65 -8.17 7.14 15.79
C ASN A 65 -8.07 6.41 14.44
N TRP A 66 -9.17 5.90 13.94
CA TRP A 66 -9.23 5.09 12.72
C TRP A 66 -10.08 5.81 11.66
N PRO A 67 -9.53 6.86 11.02
CA PRO A 67 -10.29 7.69 10.09
C PRO A 67 -10.65 6.95 8.79
N VAL A 68 -9.78 6.07 8.34
CA VAL A 68 -10.06 5.13 7.26
C VAL A 68 -9.67 3.73 7.74
N ASP A 69 -10.33 2.72 7.20
CA ASP A 69 -10.12 1.36 7.66
C ASP A 69 -8.67 0.91 7.42
N ARG A 70 -8.09 0.20 8.40
CA ARG A 70 -6.71 -0.32 8.42
C ARG A 70 -5.62 0.73 8.68
N PHE A 71 -5.95 2.02 8.74
CA PHE A 71 -5.00 3.08 9.09
C PHE A 71 -5.39 3.73 10.40
N GLU A 72 -4.45 3.81 11.30
CA GLU A 72 -4.57 4.43 12.61
C GLU A 72 -3.78 5.73 12.64
N PHE A 73 -4.45 6.80 13.03
CA PHE A 73 -3.78 8.05 13.38
C PHE A 73 -3.70 8.17 14.91
N TYR A 74 -2.51 8.35 15.41
CA TYR A 74 -2.22 8.41 16.83
C TYR A 74 -1.39 9.65 17.16
N PRO A 75 -2.03 10.76 17.54
CA PRO A 75 -1.32 11.95 18.05
C PRO A 75 -1.09 11.85 19.54
N THR A 76 -0.01 12.46 20.00
CA THR A 76 0.34 12.61 21.42
C THR A 76 0.86 14.02 21.63
N ASN A 77 0.14 14.84 22.37
CA ASN A 77 0.48 16.19 22.82
C ASN A 77 0.89 17.20 21.72
N LEU A 78 0.58 16.95 20.46
CA LEU A 78 0.92 17.86 19.33
C LEU A 78 -0.24 18.77 18.89
N GLY A 79 -1.17 19.09 19.81
CA GLY A 79 -2.32 19.93 19.51
C GLY A 79 -3.53 19.14 19.04
N ALA A 80 -4.32 19.70 18.14
CA ALA A 80 -5.54 19.06 17.65
C ALA A 80 -5.60 19.01 16.13
N TYR A 81 -6.28 17.97 15.62
CA TYR A 81 -6.37 17.68 14.19
C TYR A 81 -7.81 17.48 13.74
N THR A 82 -8.06 17.77 12.49
CA THR A 82 -9.21 17.27 11.76
C THR A 82 -8.72 16.29 10.70
N ILE A 83 -9.34 15.12 10.65
CA ILE A 83 -8.97 14.06 9.74
C ILE A 83 -10.14 13.75 8.82
N ILE A 84 -9.92 13.74 7.52
CA ILE A 84 -10.99 13.61 6.51
C ILE A 84 -10.58 12.60 5.46
N GLN A 85 -11.51 11.70 5.11
CA GLN A 85 -11.43 10.99 3.84
C GLN A 85 -11.85 11.98 2.75
N GLU A 86 -10.90 12.43 1.94
CA GLU A 86 -11.13 13.43 0.90
C GLU A 86 -11.28 12.78 -0.46
N ALA A 87 -12.27 13.24 -1.23
CA ALA A 87 -12.41 12.85 -2.61
C ALA A 87 -11.41 13.61 -3.49
N LEU A 88 -10.64 12.88 -4.28
CA LEU A 88 -9.75 13.45 -5.28
C LEU A 88 -10.51 13.69 -6.57
N THR A 89 -10.41 14.89 -7.12
CA THR A 89 -11.05 15.30 -8.37
C THR A 89 -10.05 15.68 -9.46
N SER A 90 -8.79 15.89 -9.08
CA SER A 90 -7.71 16.27 -9.99
C SER A 90 -6.35 15.99 -9.37
N GLY A 91 -5.29 16.22 -10.15
CA GLY A 91 -3.91 16.07 -9.73
C GLY A 91 -3.31 14.73 -10.12
N GLU A 92 -2.02 14.57 -9.81
CA GLU A 92 -1.23 13.43 -10.27
C GLU A 92 -1.74 12.10 -9.72
N ALA A 93 -2.06 12.03 -8.43
CA ALA A 93 -2.65 10.84 -7.84
C ALA A 93 -3.99 10.46 -8.50
N TYR A 94 -4.87 11.45 -8.77
CA TYR A 94 -6.12 11.23 -9.49
C TYR A 94 -5.88 10.68 -10.89
N ASN A 95 -4.93 11.24 -11.62
CA ASN A 95 -4.59 10.79 -12.98
C ASN A 95 -4.04 9.35 -12.98
N ASN A 96 -3.43 8.91 -11.88
CA ASN A 96 -2.95 7.55 -11.67
C ASN A 96 -4.01 6.60 -11.08
N GLY A 97 -5.28 7.02 -11.01
CA GLY A 97 -6.40 6.14 -10.68
C GLY A 97 -6.88 6.24 -9.23
N PHE A 98 -6.23 6.99 -8.36
CA PHE A 98 -6.71 7.21 -7.00
C PHE A 98 -7.94 8.12 -6.99
N ARG A 99 -8.92 7.82 -6.15
CA ARG A 99 -10.17 8.59 -6.04
C ARG A 99 -10.37 9.19 -4.66
N THR A 100 -9.61 8.72 -3.69
CA THR A 100 -9.67 9.15 -2.29
C THR A 100 -8.29 9.36 -1.73
N ALA A 101 -8.20 10.18 -0.71
CA ALA A 101 -6.99 10.41 0.08
C ALA A 101 -7.36 10.61 1.55
N LEU A 102 -6.43 10.35 2.43
CA LEU A 102 -6.52 10.74 3.82
C LEU A 102 -5.91 12.13 3.99
N ARG A 103 -6.73 13.12 4.37
CA ARG A 103 -6.27 14.46 4.72
C ARG A 103 -6.22 14.62 6.23
N ILE A 104 -5.10 15.14 6.72
CA ILE A 104 -4.86 15.43 8.12
C ILE A 104 -4.54 16.92 8.23
N ASP A 105 -5.44 17.68 8.82
CA ASP A 105 -5.30 19.12 9.03
C ASP A 105 -5.00 19.39 10.51
N THR A 106 -3.92 20.08 10.79
CA THR A 106 -3.65 20.61 12.14
C THR A 106 -4.54 21.82 12.38
N THR A 107 -5.52 21.70 13.26
CA THR A 107 -6.48 22.77 13.59
C THR A 107 -6.01 23.61 14.78
N THR A 108 -5.26 23.00 15.69
CA THR A 108 -4.60 23.69 16.78
C THR A 108 -3.18 23.15 16.86
N ALA A 109 -2.20 24.00 16.58
CA ALA A 109 -0.80 23.62 16.68
C ALA A 109 -0.32 23.72 18.13
N ASP A 110 0.57 22.80 18.53
CA ASP A 110 1.37 22.98 19.72
C ASP A 110 2.49 23.99 19.43
N ALA A 111 2.61 25.01 20.26
CA ALA A 111 3.62 26.06 20.11
C ALA A 111 4.98 25.66 20.66
N SER A 112 5.07 24.60 21.47
CA SER A 112 6.28 24.19 22.16
C SER A 112 6.39 22.66 22.28
N PRO A 113 6.48 21.93 21.15
CA PRO A 113 6.52 20.48 21.16
C PRO A 113 7.70 19.96 21.97
N ALA A 114 7.44 18.99 22.84
CA ALA A 114 8.47 18.26 23.56
C ALA A 114 9.03 17.11 22.70
N SER A 115 10.19 16.60 23.07
CA SER A 115 10.83 15.47 22.34
C SER A 115 10.03 14.16 22.41
N THR A 116 9.06 14.08 23.30
CA THR A 116 8.15 12.94 23.50
C THR A 116 6.84 13.09 22.72
N ASP A 117 6.61 14.24 22.11
CA ASP A 117 5.36 14.53 21.39
C ASP A 117 5.48 14.05 19.94
N TYR A 118 4.45 13.41 19.47
CA TYR A 118 4.45 12.85 18.12
C TYR A 118 3.04 12.72 17.53
N ALA A 119 2.99 12.62 16.22
CA ALA A 119 1.80 12.20 15.51
C ALA A 119 2.21 11.14 14.47
N ILE A 120 1.58 9.99 14.54
CA ILE A 120 1.90 8.84 13.70
C ILE A 120 0.68 8.43 12.91
N LEU A 121 0.83 8.26 11.61
CA LEU A 121 -0.09 7.49 10.78
C LEU A 121 0.53 6.11 10.55
N ARG A 122 -0.17 5.06 10.96
CA ARG A 122 0.35 3.70 10.85
C ARG A 122 -0.67 2.72 10.28
N ALA A 123 -0.19 1.77 9.49
CA ALA A 123 -0.91 0.58 9.08
C ALA A 123 -0.29 -0.63 9.76
N LYS A 124 -1.09 -1.47 10.37
CA LYS A 124 -0.63 -2.71 11.00
C LYS A 124 -0.68 -3.83 9.97
N LEU A 125 0.45 -4.49 9.76
CA LEU A 125 0.59 -5.62 8.87
C LEU A 125 0.58 -6.91 9.69
N GLU A 126 -0.12 -7.92 9.22
CA GLU A 126 -0.16 -9.21 9.89
C GLU A 126 1.02 -10.08 9.44
N GLY A 127 1.66 -10.79 10.39
CA GLY A 127 2.83 -11.63 10.09
C GLY A 127 2.59 -12.66 8.99
N LYS A 128 1.36 -13.20 8.89
CA LYS A 128 0.99 -14.13 7.82
C LYS A 128 1.03 -13.51 6.41
N ASP A 129 0.74 -12.20 6.30
CA ASP A 129 0.77 -11.48 5.03
C ASP A 129 2.22 -11.10 4.65
N LEU A 130 3.12 -11.05 5.63
CA LEU A 130 4.53 -10.75 5.46
C LEU A 130 5.39 -11.97 5.09
N GLY A 131 4.83 -13.17 5.12
CA GLY A 131 5.52 -14.41 4.75
C GLY A 131 6.16 -14.36 3.36
N LEU A 132 5.61 -13.56 2.45
CA LEU A 132 6.16 -13.32 1.11
C LEU A 132 7.57 -12.71 1.13
N PHE A 133 7.91 -11.97 2.18
CA PHE A 133 9.22 -11.32 2.32
C PHE A 133 10.30 -12.27 2.80
N LYS A 134 9.95 -13.46 3.27
CA LYS A 134 10.89 -14.48 3.76
C LYS A 134 11.91 -13.93 4.77
N LYS A 135 11.50 -12.92 5.57
CA LYS A 135 12.39 -12.28 6.56
C LYS A 135 12.89 -13.29 7.58
N GLY A 136 14.10 -13.08 8.07
CA GLY A 136 14.77 -14.04 8.97
C GLY A 136 15.41 -15.24 8.27
N THR A 137 15.38 -15.29 6.93
CA THR A 137 16.02 -16.35 6.13
C THR A 137 17.09 -15.78 5.20
N SER A 138 17.98 -16.67 4.69
CA SER A 138 18.97 -16.31 3.66
C SER A 138 18.34 -15.87 2.33
N ASN A 139 17.06 -16.17 2.13
CA ASN A 139 16.30 -15.84 0.92
C ASN A 139 15.34 -14.64 1.14
N ALA A 140 15.66 -13.75 2.08
CA ALA A 140 14.84 -12.57 2.35
C ALA A 140 14.70 -11.69 1.10
N GLU A 141 13.47 -11.34 0.79
CA GLU A 141 13.13 -10.53 -0.37
C GLU A 141 13.27 -9.03 -0.07
N LYS A 142 13.60 -8.27 -1.11
CA LYS A 142 13.55 -6.80 -1.07
C LYS A 142 12.14 -6.35 -1.37
N PHE A 143 11.71 -5.29 -0.72
CA PHE A 143 10.44 -4.63 -1.04
C PHE A 143 10.63 -3.12 -1.11
N THR A 144 9.73 -2.47 -1.81
CA THR A 144 9.68 -1.01 -1.93
C THR A 144 8.33 -0.54 -1.43
N LEU A 145 8.34 0.45 -0.54
CA LEU A 145 7.14 1.20 -0.16
C LEU A 145 7.07 2.46 -1.01
N ALA A 146 5.95 2.66 -1.69
CA ALA A 146 5.68 3.86 -2.48
C ALA A 146 4.30 4.41 -2.12
N PHE A 147 4.18 5.72 -2.02
CA PHE A 147 2.91 6.41 -1.74
C PHE A 147 2.91 7.83 -2.28
N TRP A 148 1.72 8.36 -2.48
CA TRP A 148 1.52 9.76 -2.83
C TRP A 148 1.37 10.58 -1.56
N VAL A 149 2.13 11.68 -1.47
CA VAL A 149 2.04 12.63 -0.36
C VAL A 149 1.98 14.05 -0.90
N LYS A 150 1.13 14.86 -0.26
CA LYS A 150 1.05 16.30 -0.52
C LYS A 150 1.03 17.04 0.82
N SER A 151 1.86 18.05 0.95
CA SER A 151 1.89 18.92 2.14
C SER A 151 1.90 20.38 1.72
N ASN A 152 1.27 21.24 2.53
CA ASN A 152 1.35 22.69 2.40
C ASN A 152 2.53 23.28 3.17
N LYS A 153 3.31 22.45 3.84
CA LYS A 153 4.52 22.82 4.59
C LYS A 153 5.70 22.01 4.10
N THR A 154 6.84 22.65 4.01
CA THR A 154 8.13 21.95 3.82
C THR A 154 8.56 21.41 5.15
N THR A 155 8.63 20.08 5.26
CA THR A 155 9.03 19.38 6.48
C THR A 155 9.71 18.07 6.13
N THR A 156 10.46 17.53 7.08
CA THR A 156 11.02 16.18 6.98
C THR A 156 10.06 15.22 7.64
N GLY A 157 9.55 14.26 6.88
CA GLY A 157 8.79 13.12 7.38
C GLY A 157 9.70 11.91 7.55
N GLN A 158 9.35 11.04 8.49
CA GLN A 158 10.02 9.77 8.70
C GLN A 158 9.08 8.61 8.40
N VAL A 159 9.59 7.60 7.70
CA VAL A 159 8.86 6.34 7.46
C VAL A 159 9.63 5.23 8.13
N ASN A 160 8.99 4.53 9.04
CA ASN A 160 9.57 3.43 9.79
C ASN A 160 8.81 2.14 9.51
N LEU A 161 9.54 1.05 9.40
CA LEU A 161 9.02 -0.30 9.57
C LEU A 161 9.37 -0.74 10.98
N PHE A 162 8.35 -1.02 11.75
CA PHE A 162 8.48 -1.36 13.15
C PHE A 162 7.99 -2.79 13.39
N ASP A 163 8.83 -3.60 14.00
CA ASP A 163 8.50 -4.96 14.43
C ASP A 163 8.16 -4.92 15.92
N ILE A 164 6.86 -4.98 16.23
CA ILE A 164 6.37 -4.85 17.61
C ILE A 164 6.67 -6.09 18.47
N ASP A 165 6.98 -7.22 17.84
CA ASP A 165 7.20 -8.48 18.54
C ASP A 165 8.66 -8.66 18.98
N ASN A 166 9.57 -7.88 18.42
CA ASN A 166 11.02 -7.98 18.65
C ASN A 166 11.66 -6.65 19.09
N ASP A 167 10.89 -5.78 19.73
CA ASP A 167 11.38 -4.50 20.26
C ASP A 167 12.00 -4.65 21.66
#